data_02a7cd53a44e320cc74a3d7b856d0131
#
_entry.id   02a7cd53a44e320cc74a3d7b856d0131
#
_cell.length_a   1.000
_cell.length_b   1.000
_cell.length_c   1.000
_cell.angle_alpha   90.00
_cell.angle_beta   90.00
_cell.angle_gamma   90.00
#
_symmetry.space_group_name_H-M   'P 1'
#
loop_
_entity.id
_entity.type
_entity.pdbx_description
1 polymer ?
#
loop_
_entity_poly.entity_id
_entity_poly.type
_entity_poly.pdbx_seq_one_letter_code
_entity_poly.pdbx_strand_id
1 'polypeptide(L)'
;MKTRNKLVRMSKVLSLAFVVVMQIYWYKLRKKPKSEWEKLWGDIGRRYRNTLFELEGLLIKIGQFLSTRADLLPKAFISQIEDLTDKVPPSDWSEIEKILETQWGTTLKENFQTIEKTAIASASIGEVYKGVLKDGTEVAIKVKRPYIDSIVQTDFRVLAIIIWFLDHLVPIPKGFINFKVLYQELKQVIERELDYTIEHDTILFFRERFKDLDSVKIPSVYSELSTPNVLVMEWVEGIRLTDEEGLKQVPVGREELAQRLMKVFLPQWLEPGKFHADPHPGNILVSKEGKIILLDFGMIGEISKKDDAQFQNLIESFLSKNYSKAVDSLYQLGFLLPEADSRTIEKLLAELVSFDFTQLKEMDMLAIKKEMIDTIQALPIQVPTRFVFLGRSYVTVEGIILSLAPESDLMDLAKPIFLEWLNKQGNNKWSFIWQWIQSQPVFKIYHSVTEFLNAPERLKDLKELEQRRQFQFTIYENNKKHFFQLFFLGIIGMAAGSYTDHSLILNVAAGGTMVALAGYYVCSRKQKKWMKYMHEKRRE
;
A
#
# COMPACT_ATOMS: atom_id res chain seq x y z
N MET A 1 4.08 -21.05 13.53
CA MET A 1 5.09 -20.87 12.47
C MET A 1 5.28 -22.16 11.69
N LYS A 2 4.83 -22.21 10.44
CA LYS A 2 4.86 -23.44 9.61
C LYS A 2 6.29 -23.90 9.25
N THR A 3 7.29 -23.02 9.24
CA THR A 3 8.65 -23.41 8.82
C THR A 3 9.71 -22.74 9.70
N ARG A 4 10.06 -23.40 10.82
CA ARG A 4 11.19 -23.01 11.69
C ARG A 4 12.56 -23.43 11.10
N ASN A 5 12.59 -24.35 10.14
CA ASN A 5 13.82 -24.82 9.52
C ASN A 5 14.41 -23.77 8.58
N LYS A 6 15.58 -23.24 8.95
CA LYS A 6 16.29 -22.17 8.22
C LYS A 6 16.61 -22.55 6.78
N LEU A 7 17.03 -23.78 6.51
CA LEU A 7 17.39 -24.25 5.18
C LEU A 7 16.18 -24.36 4.26
N VAL A 8 15.06 -24.88 4.79
CA VAL A 8 13.79 -24.97 4.01
C VAL A 8 13.28 -23.58 3.68
N ARG A 9 13.35 -22.65 4.66
CA ARG A 9 12.95 -21.26 4.49
C ARG A 9 13.80 -20.58 3.40
N MET A 10 15.13 -20.65 3.51
CA MET A 10 16.08 -20.14 2.51
C MET A 10 15.78 -20.70 1.11
N SER A 11 15.64 -22.02 1.00
CA SER A 11 15.37 -22.69 -0.28
C SER A 11 14.10 -22.19 -0.94
N LYS A 12 13.00 -22.01 -0.18
CA LYS A 12 11.72 -21.52 -0.73
C LYS A 12 11.83 -20.07 -1.23
N VAL A 13 12.44 -19.19 -0.46
CA VAL A 13 12.58 -17.77 -0.84
C VAL A 13 13.51 -17.62 -2.04
N LEU A 14 14.64 -18.34 -2.07
CA LEU A 14 15.57 -18.35 -3.21
C LEU A 14 14.94 -18.96 -4.46
N SER A 15 14.16 -20.03 -4.32
CA SER A 15 13.42 -20.65 -5.42
C SER A 15 12.39 -19.68 -6.02
N LEU A 16 11.63 -18.98 -5.17
CA LEU A 16 10.71 -17.93 -5.63
C LEU A 16 11.46 -16.85 -6.41
N ALA A 17 12.55 -16.31 -5.86
CA ALA A 17 13.34 -15.29 -6.53
C ALA A 17 13.91 -15.78 -7.87
N PHE A 18 14.43 -17.00 -7.92
CA PHE A 18 14.95 -17.60 -9.14
C PHE A 18 13.87 -17.73 -10.22
N VAL A 19 12.68 -18.24 -9.85
CA VAL A 19 11.56 -18.38 -10.80
C VAL A 19 11.13 -17.00 -11.33
N VAL A 20 11.06 -15.99 -10.47
CA VAL A 20 10.69 -14.62 -10.88
C VAL A 20 11.72 -14.06 -11.85
N VAL A 21 13.01 -14.17 -11.56
CA VAL A 21 14.09 -13.69 -12.43
C VAL A 21 14.04 -14.41 -13.79
N MET A 22 13.89 -15.73 -13.80
CA MET A 22 13.80 -16.52 -15.04
C MET A 22 12.58 -16.12 -15.88
N GLN A 23 11.43 -15.85 -15.24
CA GLN A 23 10.24 -15.40 -15.95
C GLN A 23 10.45 -14.00 -16.57
N ILE A 24 11.05 -13.07 -15.85
CA ILE A 24 11.38 -11.73 -16.35
C ILE A 24 12.32 -11.82 -17.56
N TYR A 25 13.37 -12.64 -17.48
CA TYR A 25 14.28 -12.87 -18.61
C TYR A 25 13.57 -13.47 -19.82
N TRP A 26 12.73 -14.48 -19.61
CA TRP A 26 11.97 -15.12 -20.66
C TRP A 26 11.03 -14.17 -21.38
N TYR A 27 10.33 -13.30 -20.63
CA TYR A 27 9.44 -12.28 -21.19
C TYR A 27 10.21 -11.23 -21.97
N LYS A 28 11.38 -10.81 -21.45
CA LYS A 28 12.27 -9.86 -22.12
C LYS A 28 12.82 -10.45 -23.43
N LEU A 29 13.31 -11.69 -23.39
CA LEU A 29 13.86 -12.38 -24.56
C LEU A 29 12.81 -12.54 -25.67
N ARG A 30 11.57 -12.86 -25.28
CA ARG A 30 10.45 -13.01 -26.22
C ARG A 30 9.79 -11.70 -26.64
N LYS A 31 10.30 -10.55 -26.20
CA LYS A 31 9.75 -9.21 -26.49
C LYS A 31 8.24 -9.15 -26.29
N LYS A 32 7.75 -9.70 -25.16
CA LYS A 32 6.32 -9.77 -24.86
C LYS A 32 5.68 -8.39 -24.77
N PRO A 33 4.43 -8.21 -25.24
CA PRO A 33 3.73 -6.93 -25.19
C PRO A 33 3.41 -6.49 -23.75
N LYS A 34 3.18 -5.18 -23.54
CA LYS A 34 2.96 -4.54 -22.21
C LYS A 34 1.81 -5.20 -21.44
N SER A 35 0.75 -5.64 -22.10
CA SER A 35 -0.38 -6.34 -21.48
C SER A 35 -0.02 -7.72 -20.87
N GLU A 36 0.95 -8.43 -21.46
CA GLU A 36 1.43 -9.69 -20.89
C GLU A 36 2.35 -9.46 -19.67
N TRP A 37 3.11 -8.35 -19.66
CA TRP A 37 3.87 -7.94 -18.49
C TRP A 37 2.98 -7.63 -17.28
N GLU A 38 1.84 -6.97 -17.48
CA GLU A 38 0.88 -6.73 -16.39
C GLU A 38 0.37 -8.03 -15.78
N LYS A 39 0.04 -9.04 -16.63
CA LYS A 39 -0.35 -10.37 -16.15
C LYS A 39 0.78 -11.06 -15.39
N LEU A 40 2.01 -11.00 -15.92
CA LEU A 40 3.17 -11.57 -15.24
C LEU A 40 3.36 -10.97 -13.85
N TRP A 41 3.28 -9.66 -13.72
CA TRP A 41 3.43 -9.00 -12.42
C TRP A 41 2.32 -9.38 -11.44
N GLY A 42 1.08 -9.54 -11.90
CA GLY A 42 -0.01 -10.07 -11.08
C GLY A 42 0.24 -11.51 -10.62
N ASP A 43 0.76 -12.38 -11.51
CA ASP A 43 1.11 -13.77 -11.16
C ASP A 43 2.29 -13.84 -10.18
N ILE A 44 3.30 -12.99 -10.35
CA ILE A 44 4.42 -12.86 -9.42
C ILE A 44 3.91 -12.39 -8.05
N GLY A 45 3.06 -11.36 -8.01
CA GLY A 45 2.46 -10.84 -6.77
C GLY A 45 1.69 -11.92 -6.01
N ARG A 46 0.88 -12.72 -6.72
CA ARG A 46 0.11 -13.82 -6.13
C ARG A 46 1.00 -14.93 -5.56
N ARG A 47 2.05 -15.32 -6.29
CA ARG A 47 3.03 -16.31 -5.79
C ARG A 47 3.78 -15.78 -4.57
N TYR A 48 4.20 -14.52 -4.63
CA TYR A 48 4.84 -13.85 -3.51
C TYR A 48 3.93 -13.86 -2.28
N ARG A 49 2.68 -13.40 -2.41
CA ARG A 49 1.66 -13.45 -1.35
C ARG A 49 1.52 -14.85 -0.73
N ASN A 50 1.35 -15.88 -1.55
CA ASN A 50 1.21 -17.26 -1.06
C ASN A 50 2.44 -17.70 -0.27
N THR A 51 3.64 -17.35 -0.73
CA THR A 51 4.90 -17.66 -0.03
C THR A 51 5.00 -16.91 1.30
N LEU A 52 4.53 -15.65 1.37
CA LEU A 52 4.51 -14.87 2.62
C LEU A 52 3.63 -15.55 3.67
N PHE A 53 2.41 -15.97 3.30
CA PHE A 53 1.50 -16.66 4.23
C PHE A 53 1.98 -18.05 4.64
N GLU A 54 2.75 -18.73 3.78
CA GLU A 54 3.33 -20.01 4.12
C GLU A 54 4.50 -19.90 5.09
N LEU A 55 5.34 -18.88 4.92
CA LEU A 55 6.56 -18.70 5.70
C LEU A 55 6.37 -17.82 6.94
N GLU A 56 5.37 -16.94 6.91
CA GLU A 56 5.06 -15.99 8.01
C GLU A 56 6.25 -15.12 8.46
N GLY A 57 6.09 -14.39 9.56
CA GLY A 57 7.18 -13.60 10.16
C GLY A 57 7.57 -12.39 9.34
N LEU A 58 8.89 -12.15 9.19
CA LEU A 58 9.44 -10.97 8.53
C LEU A 58 8.93 -10.78 7.09
N LEU A 59 8.67 -11.86 6.36
CA LEU A 59 8.25 -11.77 4.96
C LEU A 59 6.92 -11.04 4.80
N ILE A 60 5.99 -11.17 5.75
CA ILE A 60 4.73 -10.39 5.76
C ILE A 60 5.04 -8.90 5.88
N LYS A 61 5.93 -8.51 6.80
CA LYS A 61 6.37 -7.12 6.96
C LYS A 61 7.08 -6.57 5.73
N ILE A 62 7.91 -7.38 5.09
CA ILE A 62 8.50 -7.03 3.79
C ILE A 62 7.41 -6.78 2.76
N GLY A 63 6.39 -7.63 2.70
CA GLY A 63 5.24 -7.43 1.81
C GLY A 63 4.48 -6.14 2.09
N GLN A 64 4.23 -5.83 3.36
CA GLN A 64 3.60 -4.58 3.79
C GLN A 64 4.47 -3.36 3.44
N PHE A 65 5.78 -3.42 3.69
CA PHE A 65 6.70 -2.37 3.28
C PHE A 65 6.71 -2.19 1.75
N LEU A 66 6.76 -3.27 0.98
CA LEU A 66 6.73 -3.22 -0.48
C LEU A 66 5.38 -2.70 -1.01
N SER A 67 4.27 -2.98 -0.34
CA SER A 67 2.95 -2.46 -0.75
C SER A 67 2.87 -0.93 -0.64
N THR A 68 3.66 -0.31 0.24
CA THR A 68 3.76 1.15 0.34
C THR A 68 4.60 1.79 -0.77
N ARG A 69 5.41 0.99 -1.49
CA ARG A 69 6.34 1.44 -2.52
C ARG A 69 5.76 1.31 -3.93
N ALA A 70 4.57 1.90 -4.13
CA ALA A 70 3.92 1.98 -5.44
C ALA A 70 4.73 2.77 -6.49
N ASP A 71 5.72 3.54 -6.05
CA ASP A 71 6.72 4.22 -6.88
C ASP A 71 7.70 3.26 -7.54
N LEU A 72 7.99 2.10 -6.90
CA LEU A 72 9.01 1.15 -7.36
C LEU A 72 8.43 -0.09 -8.06
N LEU A 73 7.21 -0.49 -7.72
CA LEU A 73 6.63 -1.76 -8.16
C LEU A 73 5.39 -1.56 -9.03
N PRO A 74 5.17 -2.42 -10.03
CA PRO A 74 3.99 -2.35 -10.89
C PRO A 74 2.69 -2.52 -10.10
N LYS A 75 1.65 -1.76 -10.46
CA LYS A 75 0.33 -1.80 -9.81
C LYS A 75 -0.25 -3.22 -9.74
N ALA A 76 -0.09 -4.01 -10.81
CA ALA A 76 -0.56 -5.40 -10.84
C ALA A 76 0.09 -6.29 -9.78
N PHE A 77 1.32 -5.99 -9.33
CA PHE A 77 1.98 -6.66 -8.22
C PHE A 77 1.44 -6.13 -6.89
N ILE A 78 1.40 -4.80 -6.72
CA ILE A 78 0.94 -4.14 -5.49
C ILE A 78 -0.47 -4.59 -5.11
N SER A 79 -1.41 -4.64 -6.07
CA SER A 79 -2.79 -5.07 -5.83
C SER A 79 -2.94 -6.50 -5.27
N GLN A 80 -1.90 -7.32 -5.33
CA GLN A 80 -1.91 -8.66 -4.74
C GLN A 80 -1.44 -8.67 -3.28
N ILE A 81 -0.80 -7.59 -2.82
CA ILE A 81 -0.18 -7.52 -1.49
C ILE A 81 -0.64 -6.32 -0.64
N GLU A 82 -1.50 -5.45 -1.16
CA GLU A 82 -1.97 -4.25 -0.46
C GLU A 82 -2.85 -4.55 0.75
N ASP A 83 -3.53 -5.70 0.75
CA ASP A 83 -4.42 -6.18 1.82
C ASP A 83 -3.75 -7.18 2.78
N LEU A 84 -2.41 -7.23 2.80
CA LEU A 84 -1.68 -8.10 3.71
C LEU A 84 -1.95 -7.72 5.17
N THR A 85 -2.61 -8.62 5.89
CA THR A 85 -2.87 -8.48 7.32
C THR A 85 -1.78 -9.16 8.14
N ASP A 86 -1.44 -8.57 9.29
CA ASP A 86 -0.46 -9.12 10.22
C ASP A 86 -1.00 -10.29 11.07
N LYS A 87 -2.23 -10.73 10.87
CA LYS A 87 -2.83 -11.78 11.68
C LYS A 87 -2.15 -13.13 11.43
N VAL A 88 -1.46 -13.60 12.44
CA VAL A 88 -0.74 -14.89 12.45
C VAL A 88 -1.28 -15.71 13.63
N PRO A 89 -1.42 -17.05 13.51
CA PRO A 89 -1.83 -17.88 14.64
C PRO A 89 -0.93 -17.66 15.87
N PRO A 90 -1.48 -17.59 17.09
CA PRO A 90 -0.67 -17.37 18.29
C PRO A 90 0.31 -18.51 18.55
N SER A 91 1.39 -18.20 19.26
CA SER A 91 2.39 -19.16 19.74
C SER A 91 1.86 -19.96 20.92
N ASP A 92 2.51 -21.09 21.22
CA ASP A 92 2.19 -21.87 22.40
C ASP A 92 2.52 -21.06 23.67
N TRP A 93 1.57 -20.99 24.61
CA TRP A 93 1.75 -20.24 25.85
C TRP A 93 3.04 -20.60 26.60
N SER A 94 3.40 -21.88 26.63
CA SER A 94 4.63 -22.34 27.31
C SER A 94 5.92 -21.73 26.75
N GLU A 95 5.96 -21.35 25.47
CA GLU A 95 7.08 -20.64 24.86
C GLU A 95 7.08 -19.15 25.27
N ILE A 96 5.89 -18.53 25.31
CA ILE A 96 5.71 -17.14 25.75
C ILE A 96 6.05 -16.99 27.25
N GLU A 97 5.51 -17.83 28.10
CA GLU A 97 5.79 -17.86 29.55
C GLU A 97 7.31 -17.93 29.81
N LYS A 98 8.01 -18.79 29.08
CA LYS A 98 9.46 -18.92 29.17
C LYS A 98 10.21 -17.64 28.75
N ILE A 99 9.72 -16.93 27.72
CA ILE A 99 10.29 -15.65 27.32
C ILE A 99 10.11 -14.63 28.44
N LEU A 100 8.88 -14.49 28.95
CA LEU A 100 8.55 -13.54 30.02
C LEU A 100 9.41 -13.77 31.28
N GLU A 101 9.47 -15.00 31.76
CA GLU A 101 10.28 -15.36 32.92
C GLU A 101 11.77 -15.14 32.68
N THR A 102 12.26 -15.43 31.49
CA THR A 102 13.66 -15.17 31.12
C THR A 102 13.98 -13.67 31.11
N GLN A 103 13.06 -12.84 30.58
CA GLN A 103 13.27 -11.40 30.50
C GLN A 103 13.22 -10.71 31.87
N TRP A 104 12.38 -11.18 32.77
CA TRP A 104 12.24 -10.59 34.10
C TRP A 104 13.16 -11.25 35.16
N GLY A 105 13.70 -12.41 34.87
CA GLY A 105 14.54 -13.16 35.83
C GLY A 105 13.77 -13.69 37.04
N THR A 106 12.43 -13.63 36.98
CA THR A 106 11.51 -14.01 38.06
C THR A 106 10.32 -14.80 37.49
N THR A 107 9.58 -15.47 38.37
CA THR A 107 8.35 -16.14 37.95
C THR A 107 7.25 -15.15 37.68
N LEU A 108 6.31 -15.49 36.78
CA LEU A 108 5.17 -14.60 36.45
C LEU A 108 4.38 -14.19 37.70
N LYS A 109 4.28 -15.08 38.67
CA LYS A 109 3.53 -14.87 39.91
C LYS A 109 4.15 -13.78 40.83
N GLU A 110 5.38 -13.38 40.60
CA GLU A 110 6.00 -12.31 41.40
C GLU A 110 5.49 -10.94 40.99
N ASN A 111 5.30 -10.73 39.70
CA ASN A 111 4.88 -9.42 39.15
C ASN A 111 3.37 -9.34 38.90
N PHE A 112 2.69 -10.46 38.62
CA PHE A 112 1.29 -10.50 38.20
C PHE A 112 0.42 -11.30 39.15
N GLN A 113 -0.85 -10.89 39.31
CA GLN A 113 -1.88 -11.71 39.89
C GLN A 113 -2.32 -12.78 38.89
N THR A 114 -2.59 -12.35 37.64
CA THR A 114 -3.03 -13.21 36.54
C THR A 114 -2.52 -12.69 35.21
N ILE A 115 -2.26 -13.61 34.28
CA ILE A 115 -2.07 -13.30 32.86
C ILE A 115 -2.97 -14.24 32.07
N GLU A 116 -3.75 -13.69 31.14
CA GLU A 116 -4.58 -14.49 30.23
C GLU A 116 -3.66 -15.26 29.28
N LYS A 117 -3.81 -16.59 29.22
CA LYS A 117 -2.95 -17.45 28.39
C LYS A 117 -3.31 -17.41 26.91
N THR A 118 -4.42 -16.78 26.56
CA THR A 118 -4.87 -16.59 25.19
C THR A 118 -4.45 -15.20 24.72
N ALA A 119 -3.75 -15.12 23.60
CA ALA A 119 -3.37 -13.83 23.02
C ALA A 119 -4.61 -13.05 22.58
N ILE A 120 -4.69 -11.78 22.99
CA ILE A 120 -5.71 -10.83 22.54
C ILE A 120 -5.48 -10.42 21.07
N ALA A 121 -4.21 -10.30 20.71
CA ALA A 121 -3.78 -10.05 19.34
C ALA A 121 -2.50 -10.81 19.04
N SER A 122 -2.37 -11.29 17.80
CA SER A 122 -1.18 -12.00 17.35
C SER A 122 -0.80 -11.51 15.97
N ALA A 123 0.39 -10.89 15.89
CA ALA A 123 0.96 -10.30 14.70
C ALA A 123 2.22 -11.08 14.23
N SER A 124 2.82 -10.65 13.14
CA SER A 124 3.98 -11.31 12.53
C SER A 124 5.23 -11.33 13.42
N ILE A 125 5.43 -10.30 14.25
CA ILE A 125 6.62 -10.11 15.10
C ILE A 125 6.32 -10.33 16.57
N GLY A 126 5.10 -9.99 17.05
CA GLY A 126 4.75 -10.01 18.46
C GLY A 126 3.32 -10.43 18.73
N GLU A 127 3.03 -10.67 19.97
CA GLU A 127 1.72 -11.07 20.50
C GLU A 127 1.37 -10.21 21.72
N VAL A 128 0.09 -9.92 21.90
CA VAL A 128 -0.40 -9.10 23.01
C VAL A 128 -1.28 -9.94 23.93
N TYR A 129 -0.97 -9.89 25.21
CA TYR A 129 -1.70 -10.58 26.28
C TYR A 129 -2.24 -9.57 27.27
N LYS A 130 -3.37 -9.92 27.93
CA LYS A 130 -3.92 -9.14 29.04
C LYS A 130 -3.38 -9.71 30.35
N GLY A 131 -2.92 -8.84 31.25
CA GLY A 131 -2.47 -9.20 32.57
C GLY A 131 -3.03 -8.27 33.64
N VAL A 132 -2.98 -8.73 34.89
CA VAL A 132 -3.31 -7.94 36.07
C VAL A 132 -2.09 -7.93 37.00
N LEU A 133 -1.55 -6.75 37.28
CA LEU A 133 -0.41 -6.58 38.19
C LEU A 133 -0.82 -6.89 39.64
N LYS A 134 0.18 -6.98 40.53
CA LYS A 134 -0.04 -7.25 41.97
C LYS A 134 -0.91 -6.24 42.68
N ASP A 135 -0.90 -4.99 42.23
CA ASP A 135 -1.73 -3.91 42.74
C ASP A 135 -3.17 -3.89 42.18
N GLY A 136 -3.50 -4.86 41.31
CA GLY A 136 -4.80 -4.94 40.65
C GLY A 136 -4.91 -4.17 39.34
N THR A 137 -3.86 -3.51 38.88
CA THR A 137 -3.87 -2.73 37.64
C THR A 137 -3.88 -3.65 36.43
N GLU A 138 -4.80 -3.42 35.49
CA GLU A 138 -4.85 -4.12 34.22
C GLU A 138 -3.80 -3.59 33.24
N VAL A 139 -3.09 -4.51 32.57
CA VAL A 139 -2.02 -4.16 31.62
C VAL A 139 -2.10 -4.98 30.34
N ALA A 140 -1.62 -4.38 29.24
CA ALA A 140 -1.32 -5.06 27.99
C ALA A 140 0.16 -5.43 27.98
N ILE A 141 0.46 -6.69 27.70
CA ILE A 141 1.80 -7.25 27.64
C ILE A 141 2.09 -7.64 26.18
N LYS A 142 2.88 -6.83 25.49
CA LYS A 142 3.34 -7.10 24.12
C LYS A 142 4.65 -7.86 24.19
N VAL A 143 4.68 -9.08 23.65
CA VAL A 143 5.81 -10.00 23.71
C VAL A 143 6.27 -10.37 22.32
N LYS A 144 7.57 -10.35 22.06
CA LYS A 144 8.12 -10.87 20.81
C LYS A 144 7.81 -12.36 20.64
N ARG A 145 7.53 -12.74 19.40
CA ARG A 145 7.33 -14.16 19.08
C ARG A 145 8.62 -14.98 19.31
N PRO A 146 8.47 -16.24 19.73
CA PRO A 146 9.61 -17.13 19.88
C PRO A 146 10.42 -17.23 18.60
N TYR A 147 11.75 -17.16 18.73
CA TYR A 147 12.71 -17.32 17.63
C TYR A 147 12.66 -16.24 16.52
N ILE A 148 11.88 -15.17 16.67
CA ILE A 148 11.69 -14.16 15.63
C ILE A 148 13.01 -13.52 15.19
N ASP A 149 13.92 -13.21 16.10
CA ASP A 149 15.24 -12.61 15.79
C ASP A 149 16.06 -13.52 14.85
N SER A 150 16.06 -14.84 15.11
CA SER A 150 16.74 -15.82 14.27
C SER A 150 16.14 -15.96 12.88
N ILE A 151 14.81 -15.86 12.79
CA ILE A 151 14.07 -15.90 11.53
C ILE A 151 14.38 -14.65 10.71
N VAL A 152 14.31 -13.48 11.33
CA VAL A 152 14.59 -12.18 10.71
C VAL A 152 16.01 -12.13 10.17
N GLN A 153 17.01 -12.56 10.96
CA GLN A 153 18.39 -12.64 10.48
C GLN A 153 18.56 -13.58 9.28
N THR A 154 17.84 -14.70 9.26
CA THR A 154 17.88 -15.65 8.14
C THR A 154 17.28 -15.00 6.88
N ASP A 155 16.12 -14.36 7.01
CA ASP A 155 15.43 -13.72 5.90
C ASP A 155 16.24 -12.54 5.33
N PHE A 156 16.90 -11.75 6.18
CA PHE A 156 17.78 -10.67 5.71
C PHE A 156 19.01 -11.21 4.96
N ARG A 157 19.58 -12.33 5.39
CA ARG A 157 20.69 -12.97 4.63
C ARG A 157 20.22 -13.41 3.25
N VAL A 158 19.05 -14.03 3.17
CA VAL A 158 18.47 -14.46 1.88
C VAL A 158 18.17 -13.25 1.01
N LEU A 159 17.58 -12.21 1.57
CA LEU A 159 17.28 -10.98 0.85
C LEU A 159 18.55 -10.28 0.33
N ALA A 160 19.62 -10.26 1.12
CA ALA A 160 20.91 -9.73 0.68
C ALA A 160 21.47 -10.52 -0.52
N ILE A 161 21.35 -11.85 -0.52
CA ILE A 161 21.74 -12.70 -1.65
C ILE A 161 20.90 -12.36 -2.88
N ILE A 162 19.58 -12.25 -2.74
CA ILE A 162 18.67 -11.90 -3.84
C ILE A 162 19.03 -10.54 -4.43
N ILE A 163 19.25 -9.54 -3.58
CA ILE A 163 19.62 -8.19 -4.00
C ILE A 163 20.95 -8.19 -4.74
N TRP A 164 21.93 -8.95 -4.26
CA TRP A 164 23.21 -9.10 -4.95
C TRP A 164 23.01 -9.68 -6.37
N PHE A 165 22.17 -10.72 -6.51
CA PHE A 165 21.84 -11.30 -7.81
C PHE A 165 21.09 -10.30 -8.71
N LEU A 166 20.13 -9.56 -8.17
CA LEU A 166 19.39 -8.54 -8.94
C LEU A 166 20.32 -7.43 -9.46
N ASP A 167 21.23 -6.96 -8.62
CA ASP A 167 22.16 -5.87 -8.93
C ASP A 167 23.20 -6.27 -10.01
N HIS A 168 23.63 -7.55 -10.03
CA HIS A 168 24.70 -8.00 -10.91
C HIS A 168 24.20 -8.74 -12.15
N LEU A 169 23.06 -9.41 -12.11
CA LEU A 169 22.60 -10.29 -13.19
C LEU A 169 21.35 -9.78 -13.92
N VAL A 170 20.52 -8.93 -13.29
CA VAL A 170 19.32 -8.42 -13.94
C VAL A 170 19.64 -7.09 -14.60
N PRO A 171 19.50 -6.95 -15.93
CA PRO A 171 19.76 -5.70 -16.64
C PRO A 171 18.61 -4.71 -16.37
N ILE A 172 18.60 -4.13 -15.18
CA ILE A 172 17.74 -3.01 -14.81
C ILE A 172 18.49 -1.74 -15.22
N PRO A 173 17.79 -0.75 -15.82
CA PRO A 173 18.43 0.53 -16.12
C PRO A 173 19.06 1.11 -14.84
N LYS A 174 20.36 1.44 -14.89
CA LYS A 174 21.06 2.06 -13.77
C LYS A 174 20.31 3.36 -13.41
N GLY A 175 20.06 3.57 -12.12
CA GLY A 175 19.35 4.74 -11.63
C GLY A 175 17.84 4.59 -11.48
N PHE A 176 17.22 3.47 -11.88
CA PHE A 176 15.78 3.24 -11.72
C PHE A 176 15.41 2.81 -10.30
N ILE A 177 16.19 1.92 -9.69
CA ILE A 177 16.00 1.45 -8.31
C ILE A 177 17.38 1.26 -7.67
N ASN A 178 17.60 1.86 -6.51
CA ASN A 178 18.75 1.57 -5.68
C ASN A 178 18.42 0.49 -4.66
N PHE A 179 18.58 -0.78 -5.04
CA PHE A 179 18.27 -1.93 -4.19
C PHE A 179 19.04 -1.93 -2.86
N LYS A 180 20.26 -1.39 -2.84
CA LYS A 180 21.08 -1.33 -1.63
C LYS A 180 20.48 -0.35 -0.62
N VAL A 181 20.02 0.81 -1.09
CA VAL A 181 19.33 1.80 -0.25
C VAL A 181 18.01 1.22 0.27
N LEU A 182 17.20 0.64 -0.63
CA LEU A 182 15.93 -0.02 -0.28
C LEU A 182 16.12 -1.11 0.77
N TYR A 183 17.16 -1.93 0.64
CA TYR A 183 17.50 -2.97 1.63
C TYR A 183 17.87 -2.36 2.99
N GLN A 184 18.66 -1.29 3.00
CA GLN A 184 19.06 -0.63 4.25
C GLN A 184 17.86 0.02 4.95
N GLU A 185 17.00 0.69 4.19
CA GLU A 185 15.75 1.28 4.70
C GLU A 185 14.83 0.21 5.31
N LEU A 186 14.58 -0.88 4.58
CA LEU A 186 13.80 -2.00 5.07
C LEU A 186 14.41 -2.61 6.34
N LYS A 187 15.72 -2.79 6.35
CA LYS A 187 16.44 -3.34 7.50
C LYS A 187 16.27 -2.45 8.72
N GLN A 188 16.44 -1.13 8.56
CA GLN A 188 16.25 -0.17 9.66
C GLN A 188 14.81 -0.18 10.20
N VAL A 189 13.80 -0.24 9.33
CA VAL A 189 12.39 -0.29 9.75
C VAL A 189 12.13 -1.55 10.59
N ILE A 190 12.58 -2.71 10.12
CA ILE A 190 12.35 -3.98 10.82
C ILE A 190 13.17 -4.09 12.11
N GLU A 191 14.42 -3.63 12.12
CA GLU A 191 15.24 -3.64 13.35
C GLU A 191 14.63 -2.74 14.43
N ARG A 192 13.99 -1.63 14.06
CA ARG A 192 13.22 -0.81 15.01
C ARG A 192 12.00 -1.52 15.57
N GLU A 193 11.25 -2.25 14.76
CA GLU A 193 10.09 -3.04 15.22
C GLU A 193 10.50 -4.23 16.10
N LEU A 194 11.74 -4.70 16.00
CA LEU A 194 12.27 -5.77 16.83
C LEU A 194 12.78 -5.31 18.20
N ASP A 195 12.86 -4.03 18.46
CA ASP A 195 13.33 -3.52 19.74
C ASP A 195 12.23 -2.70 20.43
N TYR A 196 11.54 -3.31 21.38
CA TYR A 196 10.45 -2.67 22.08
C TYR A 196 10.89 -1.52 23.00
N THR A 197 12.18 -1.33 23.26
CA THR A 197 12.66 -0.12 23.94
C THR A 197 12.46 1.12 23.08
N ILE A 198 12.55 0.97 21.76
CA ILE A 198 12.27 2.08 20.81
C ILE A 198 10.79 2.47 20.84
N GLU A 199 9.89 1.49 20.88
CA GLU A 199 8.45 1.73 20.99
C GLU A 199 8.10 2.35 22.37
N HIS A 200 8.70 1.84 23.46
CA HIS A 200 8.60 2.40 24.79
C HIS A 200 8.97 3.89 24.82
N ASP A 201 10.15 4.26 24.32
CA ASP A 201 10.63 5.63 24.29
C ASP A 201 9.77 6.52 23.39
N THR A 202 9.21 5.92 22.33
CA THR A 202 8.30 6.62 21.44
C THR A 202 6.96 6.92 22.12
N ILE A 203 6.41 5.99 22.89
CA ILE A 203 5.20 6.22 23.69
C ILE A 203 5.44 7.36 24.67
N LEU A 204 6.57 7.38 25.39
CA LEU A 204 6.91 8.47 26.30
C LEU A 204 7.01 9.81 25.57
N PHE A 205 7.63 9.83 24.38
CA PHE A 205 7.71 11.03 23.55
C PHE A 205 6.31 11.56 23.16
N PHE A 206 5.41 10.71 22.70
CA PHE A 206 4.07 11.13 22.29
C PHE A 206 3.20 11.51 23.49
N ARG A 207 3.37 10.86 24.65
CA ARG A 207 2.71 11.28 25.90
C ARG A 207 3.09 12.70 26.27
N GLU A 208 4.39 13.03 26.23
CA GLU A 208 4.85 14.40 26.51
C GLU A 208 4.36 15.39 25.45
N ARG A 209 4.38 15.01 24.16
CA ARG A 209 3.89 15.87 23.07
C ARG A 209 2.40 16.22 23.20
N PHE A 210 1.59 15.29 23.66
CA PHE A 210 0.14 15.47 23.76
C PHE A 210 -0.37 15.73 25.18
N LYS A 211 0.50 16.00 26.15
CA LYS A 211 0.11 16.20 27.55
C LYS A 211 -0.92 17.32 27.76
N ASP A 212 -0.85 18.35 26.92
CA ASP A 212 -1.74 19.52 26.99
C ASP A 212 -2.99 19.36 26.09
N LEU A 213 -3.19 18.20 25.49
CA LEU A 213 -4.31 17.91 24.61
C LEU A 213 -5.29 16.92 25.27
N ASP A 214 -6.27 17.45 26.01
CA ASP A 214 -7.25 16.65 26.78
C ASP A 214 -8.05 15.65 25.93
N SER A 215 -8.16 15.89 24.63
CA SER A 215 -8.90 15.05 23.70
C SER A 215 -8.16 13.77 23.26
N VAL A 216 -6.91 13.57 23.75
CA VAL A 216 -6.07 12.41 23.39
C VAL A 216 -5.66 11.65 24.64
N LYS A 217 -5.60 10.33 24.53
CA LYS A 217 -5.02 9.44 25.53
C LYS A 217 -3.95 8.56 24.87
N ILE A 218 -2.76 8.59 25.46
CA ILE A 218 -1.68 7.65 25.16
C ILE A 218 -1.50 6.76 26.39
N PRO A 219 -1.55 5.41 26.24
CA PRO A 219 -1.37 4.50 27.36
C PRO A 219 -0.08 4.75 28.14
N SER A 220 -0.11 4.57 29.44
CA SER A 220 1.10 4.61 30.29
C SER A 220 1.94 3.38 30.04
N VAL A 221 3.27 3.50 30.12
CA VAL A 221 4.20 2.36 30.02
C VAL A 221 4.83 2.06 31.36
N TYR A 222 5.07 0.78 31.64
CA TYR A 222 5.69 0.29 32.84
C TYR A 222 7.16 -0.05 32.54
N SER A 223 8.03 0.96 32.72
CA SER A 223 9.45 0.88 32.35
C SER A 223 10.20 -0.25 33.04
N GLU A 224 9.86 -0.54 34.33
CA GLU A 224 10.49 -1.60 35.14
C GLU A 224 10.20 -3.01 34.60
N LEU A 225 9.07 -3.19 33.91
CA LEU A 225 8.63 -4.44 33.32
C LEU A 225 8.88 -4.52 31.81
N SER A 226 9.33 -3.40 31.21
CA SER A 226 9.60 -3.33 29.76
C SER A 226 11.07 -3.63 29.47
N THR A 227 11.29 -4.42 28.42
CA THR A 227 12.62 -4.89 27.97
C THR A 227 12.67 -4.84 26.43
N PRO A 228 13.81 -5.08 25.77
CA PRO A 228 13.84 -5.15 24.31
C PRO A 228 12.88 -6.19 23.70
N ASN A 229 12.42 -7.18 24.48
CA ASN A 229 11.57 -8.27 24.01
C ASN A 229 10.14 -8.24 24.56
N VAL A 230 9.87 -7.40 25.56
CA VAL A 230 8.58 -7.30 26.24
C VAL A 230 8.26 -5.83 26.49
N LEU A 231 7.08 -5.37 26.06
CA LEU A 231 6.57 -4.05 26.39
C LEU A 231 5.30 -4.19 27.25
N VAL A 232 5.32 -3.57 28.42
CA VAL A 232 4.17 -3.56 29.33
C VAL A 232 3.59 -2.16 29.37
N MET A 233 2.30 -2.06 29.08
CA MET A 233 1.59 -0.78 29.05
C MET A 233 0.21 -0.90 29.68
N GLU A 234 -0.38 0.23 30.01
CA GLU A 234 -1.75 0.34 30.52
C GLU A 234 -2.73 -0.37 29.59
N TRP A 235 -3.59 -1.22 30.15
CA TRP A 235 -4.74 -1.72 29.41
C TRP A 235 -5.78 -0.61 29.27
N VAL A 236 -6.18 -0.31 28.06
CA VAL A 236 -7.19 0.71 27.77
C VAL A 236 -8.35 0.10 27.02
N GLU A 237 -9.55 0.41 27.51
CA GLU A 237 -10.77 0.08 26.80
C GLU A 237 -11.14 1.22 25.87
N GLY A 238 -11.64 0.87 24.69
CA GLY A 238 -12.10 1.84 23.72
C GLY A 238 -12.91 1.23 22.61
N ILE A 239 -13.68 2.06 21.94
CA ILE A 239 -14.54 1.73 20.81
C ILE A 239 -13.72 1.89 19.54
N ARG A 240 -13.75 0.91 18.66
CA ARG A 240 -13.08 1.01 17.36
C ARG A 240 -13.75 2.05 16.47
N LEU A 241 -12.99 2.77 15.69
CA LEU A 241 -13.53 3.74 14.72
C LEU A 241 -14.40 3.09 13.63
N THR A 242 -14.31 1.78 13.46
CA THR A 242 -15.12 0.98 12.53
C THR A 242 -16.40 0.42 13.17
N ASP A 243 -16.59 0.58 14.49
CA ASP A 243 -17.77 0.13 15.22
C ASP A 243 -18.81 1.25 15.27
N GLU A 244 -19.67 1.27 14.26
CA GLU A 244 -20.70 2.30 14.12
C GLU A 244 -21.69 2.34 15.28
N GLU A 245 -22.06 1.18 15.85
CA GLU A 245 -23.02 1.09 16.96
C GLU A 245 -22.37 1.55 18.27
N GLY A 246 -21.12 1.17 18.49
CA GLY A 246 -20.34 1.65 19.64
C GLY A 246 -20.16 3.16 19.61
N LEU A 247 -19.85 3.73 18.45
CA LEU A 247 -19.67 5.19 18.28
C LEU A 247 -20.95 6.01 18.55
N LYS A 248 -22.14 5.45 18.37
CA LYS A 248 -23.40 6.13 18.74
C LYS A 248 -23.56 6.35 20.26
N GLN A 249 -22.85 5.56 21.07
CA GLN A 249 -22.90 5.66 22.54
C GLN A 249 -21.91 6.70 23.09
N VAL A 250 -21.02 7.23 22.25
CA VAL A 250 -20.05 8.25 22.64
C VAL A 250 -20.75 9.61 22.66
N PRO A 251 -20.54 10.44 23.71
CA PRO A 251 -21.20 11.75 23.85
C PRO A 251 -20.67 12.80 22.85
N VAL A 252 -19.76 12.43 21.97
CA VAL A 252 -19.09 13.30 20.99
C VAL A 252 -19.56 12.92 19.60
N GLY A 253 -19.96 13.93 18.81
CA GLY A 253 -20.40 13.73 17.42
C GLY A 253 -19.25 13.27 16.52
N ARG A 254 -19.60 12.60 15.39
CA ARG A 254 -18.61 12.06 14.44
C ARG A 254 -17.73 13.16 13.84
N GLU A 255 -18.30 14.32 13.53
CA GLU A 255 -17.56 15.47 13.01
C GLU A 255 -16.54 16.00 14.04
N GLU A 256 -16.93 16.06 15.31
CA GLU A 256 -16.00 16.45 16.37
C GLU A 256 -14.89 15.41 16.58
N LEU A 257 -15.18 14.10 16.44
CA LEU A 257 -14.15 13.06 16.43
C LEU A 257 -13.18 13.24 15.26
N ALA A 258 -13.68 13.58 14.07
CA ALA A 258 -12.86 13.91 12.90
C ALA A 258 -11.95 15.13 13.16
N GLN A 259 -12.49 16.19 13.80
CA GLN A 259 -11.71 17.35 14.21
C GLN A 259 -10.64 17.00 15.26
N ARG A 260 -10.96 16.14 16.23
CA ARG A 260 -9.99 15.65 17.24
C ARG A 260 -8.86 14.86 16.57
N LEU A 261 -9.16 14.00 15.62
CA LEU A 261 -8.13 13.31 14.81
C LEU A 261 -7.25 14.30 14.06
N MET A 262 -7.85 15.30 13.41
CA MET A 262 -7.09 16.33 12.70
C MET A 262 -6.18 17.11 13.66
N LYS A 263 -6.64 17.46 14.87
CA LYS A 263 -5.82 18.12 15.91
C LYS A 263 -4.62 17.28 16.34
N VAL A 264 -4.76 15.96 16.32
CA VAL A 264 -3.67 15.02 16.67
C VAL A 264 -2.65 14.92 15.56
N PHE A 265 -3.11 14.77 14.30
CA PHE A 265 -2.23 14.38 13.21
C PHE A 265 -1.67 15.57 12.41
N LEU A 266 -2.44 16.64 12.21
CA LEU A 266 -1.99 17.79 11.41
C LEU A 266 -0.67 18.42 11.92
N PRO A 267 -0.49 18.68 13.22
CA PRO A 267 0.78 19.20 13.72
C PRO A 267 1.96 18.23 13.51
N GLN A 268 1.71 16.91 13.52
CA GLN A 268 2.76 15.93 13.30
C GLN A 268 3.30 15.97 11.86
N TRP A 269 2.47 16.35 10.89
CA TRP A 269 2.85 16.45 9.48
C TRP A 269 3.49 17.80 9.12
N LEU A 270 3.21 18.83 9.92
CA LEU A 270 3.69 20.20 9.67
C LEU A 270 4.96 20.55 10.45
N GLU A 271 5.26 19.82 11.52
CA GLU A 271 6.39 20.11 12.39
C GLU A 271 7.53 19.11 12.18
N PRO A 272 8.80 19.59 12.24
CA PRO A 272 9.93 18.67 12.30
C PRO A 272 9.87 17.83 13.58
N GLY A 273 10.19 16.55 13.46
CA GLY A 273 10.17 15.61 14.56
C GLY A 273 9.54 14.27 14.18
N LYS A 274 9.21 13.50 15.21
CA LYS A 274 8.58 12.18 15.02
C LYS A 274 7.10 12.33 14.69
N PHE A 275 6.60 11.51 13.75
CA PHE A 275 5.19 11.38 13.42
C PHE A 275 4.77 9.91 13.37
N HIS A 276 3.52 9.64 13.67
CA HIS A 276 2.93 8.31 13.59
C HIS A 276 2.78 7.89 12.12
N ALA A 277 3.49 6.85 11.71
CA ALA A 277 3.57 6.44 10.30
C ALA A 277 2.50 5.42 9.89
N ASP A 278 1.83 4.78 10.84
CA ASP A 278 0.78 3.77 10.60
C ASP A 278 -0.47 3.97 11.46
N PRO A 279 -1.21 5.09 11.29
CA PRO A 279 -2.44 5.38 12.02
C PRO A 279 -3.61 4.54 11.52
N HIS A 280 -3.42 3.21 11.48
CA HIS A 280 -4.45 2.29 11.04
C HIS A 280 -5.68 2.32 11.99
N PRO A 281 -6.92 2.17 11.50
CA PRO A 281 -8.12 2.17 12.35
C PRO A 281 -8.08 1.14 13.50
N GLY A 282 -7.27 0.07 13.37
CA GLY A 282 -7.04 -0.90 14.44
C GLY A 282 -6.18 -0.39 15.59
N ASN A 283 -5.39 0.67 15.37
CA ASN A 283 -4.48 1.28 16.34
C ASN A 283 -5.05 2.56 16.96
N ILE A 284 -6.28 2.95 16.56
CA ILE A 284 -6.97 4.14 17.06
C ILE A 284 -8.31 3.72 17.64
N LEU A 285 -8.51 4.02 18.94
CA LEU A 285 -9.77 3.80 19.62
C LEU A 285 -10.36 5.13 20.07
N VAL A 286 -11.64 5.09 20.46
CA VAL A 286 -12.33 6.21 21.09
C VAL A 286 -12.76 5.79 22.50
N SER A 287 -12.43 6.54 23.52
CA SER A 287 -12.88 6.28 24.88
C SER A 287 -14.38 6.57 25.03
N LYS A 288 -15.00 6.10 26.12
CA LYS A 288 -16.40 6.40 26.45
C LYS A 288 -16.68 7.90 26.57
N GLU A 289 -15.67 8.71 26.92
CA GLU A 289 -15.74 10.17 27.01
C GLU A 289 -15.41 10.86 25.66
N GLY A 290 -15.11 10.10 24.60
CA GLY A 290 -14.81 10.63 23.28
C GLY A 290 -13.34 11.05 23.08
N LYS A 291 -12.41 10.64 23.94
CA LYS A 291 -10.98 10.87 23.72
C LYS A 291 -10.44 9.92 22.66
N ILE A 292 -9.58 10.43 21.80
CA ILE A 292 -8.84 9.58 20.84
C ILE A 292 -7.74 8.84 21.59
N ILE A 293 -7.68 7.53 21.45
CA ILE A 293 -6.65 6.67 22.05
C ILE A 293 -5.75 6.13 20.96
N LEU A 294 -4.44 6.36 21.06
CA LEU A 294 -3.45 5.77 20.15
C LEU A 294 -2.72 4.64 20.86
N LEU A 295 -2.67 3.45 20.23
CA LEU A 295 -2.20 2.22 20.87
C LEU A 295 -0.82 1.75 20.43
N ASP A 296 -0.49 1.85 19.15
CA ASP A 296 0.71 1.25 18.56
C ASP A 296 1.65 2.35 18.03
N PHE A 297 2.90 2.34 18.49
CA PHE A 297 3.94 3.28 18.10
C PHE A 297 5.16 2.57 17.49
N GLY A 298 4.98 1.35 17.01
CA GLY A 298 6.01 0.55 16.37
C GLY A 298 6.51 1.13 15.04
N MET A 299 5.62 1.80 14.28
CA MET A 299 5.99 2.48 13.04
C MET A 299 5.97 4.00 13.19
N ILE A 300 7.15 4.59 13.19
CA ILE A 300 7.34 6.05 13.30
C ILE A 300 8.19 6.55 12.16
N GLY A 301 7.72 7.63 11.54
CA GLY A 301 8.54 8.45 10.63
C GLY A 301 9.15 9.64 11.38
N GLU A 302 10.15 10.24 10.77
CA GLU A 302 10.79 11.43 11.30
C GLU A 302 11.08 12.42 10.17
N ILE A 303 10.66 13.66 10.34
CA ILE A 303 11.02 14.79 9.49
C ILE A 303 12.10 15.59 10.22
N SER A 304 13.27 15.65 9.65
CA SER A 304 14.37 16.40 10.25
C SER A 304 14.14 17.93 10.10
N LYS A 305 14.78 18.73 10.94
CA LYS A 305 14.80 20.20 10.78
C LYS A 305 15.37 20.62 9.42
N LYS A 306 16.28 19.81 8.85
CA LYS A 306 16.82 20.05 7.52
C LYS A 306 15.77 19.80 6.44
N ASP A 307 14.98 18.72 6.56
CA ASP A 307 13.88 18.43 5.63
C ASP A 307 12.84 19.55 5.65
N ASP A 308 12.43 20.00 6.86
CA ASP A 308 11.50 21.10 7.03
C ASP A 308 11.99 22.38 6.34
N ALA A 309 13.25 22.77 6.57
CA ALA A 309 13.85 23.94 5.91
C ALA A 309 13.90 23.79 4.38
N GLN A 310 14.17 22.59 3.87
CA GLN A 310 14.18 22.34 2.42
C GLN A 310 12.78 22.32 1.82
N PHE A 311 11.76 21.86 2.55
CA PHE A 311 10.37 22.00 2.13
C PHE A 311 9.93 23.46 2.05
N GLN A 312 10.29 24.28 3.05
CA GLN A 312 10.03 25.72 3.00
C GLN A 312 10.69 26.36 1.77
N ASN A 313 11.98 26.06 1.53
CA ASN A 313 12.70 26.53 0.35
C ASN A 313 12.03 26.08 -0.96
N LEU A 314 11.55 24.83 -1.02
CA LEU A 314 10.86 24.30 -2.19
C LEU A 314 9.58 25.10 -2.48
N ILE A 315 8.76 25.34 -1.45
CA ILE A 315 7.51 26.12 -1.57
C ILE A 315 7.82 27.57 -1.99
N GLU A 316 8.77 28.23 -1.34
CA GLU A 316 9.21 29.59 -1.71
C GLU A 316 9.69 29.67 -3.15
N SER A 317 10.39 28.61 -3.61
CA SER A 317 10.91 28.52 -4.97
C SER A 317 9.80 28.40 -6.00
N PHE A 318 8.75 27.62 -5.72
CA PHE A 318 7.57 27.54 -6.58
C PHE A 318 6.80 28.85 -6.61
N LEU A 319 6.63 29.52 -5.47
CA LEU A 319 5.95 30.81 -5.39
C LEU A 319 6.67 31.91 -6.17
N SER A 320 8.01 31.90 -6.09
CA SER A 320 8.86 32.86 -6.81
C SER A 320 9.20 32.45 -8.25
N LYS A 321 8.64 31.31 -8.72
CA LYS A 321 8.97 30.70 -10.03
C LYS A 321 10.46 30.47 -10.25
N ASN A 322 11.21 30.25 -9.16
CA ASN A 322 12.64 29.92 -9.21
C ASN A 322 12.81 28.40 -9.26
N TYR A 323 12.62 27.82 -10.42
CA TYR A 323 12.65 26.37 -10.60
C TYR A 323 14.03 25.75 -10.39
N SER A 324 15.11 26.51 -10.61
CA SER A 324 16.46 26.04 -10.30
C SER A 324 16.64 25.77 -8.80
N LYS A 325 16.22 26.73 -7.94
CA LYS A 325 16.22 26.54 -6.48
C LYS A 325 15.27 25.40 -6.04
N ALA A 326 14.15 25.22 -6.74
CA ALA A 326 13.23 24.11 -6.49
C ALA A 326 13.91 22.77 -6.75
N VAL A 327 14.65 22.62 -7.85
CA VAL A 327 15.43 21.41 -8.19
C VAL A 327 16.48 21.12 -7.10
N ASP A 328 17.20 22.12 -6.63
CA ASP A 328 18.19 21.98 -5.55
C ASP A 328 17.53 21.47 -4.26
N SER A 329 16.36 22.01 -3.90
CA SER A 329 15.60 21.55 -2.74
C SER A 329 15.13 20.10 -2.90
N LEU A 330 14.66 19.70 -4.08
CA LEU A 330 14.27 18.32 -4.38
C LEU A 330 15.46 17.35 -4.25
N TYR A 331 16.67 17.78 -4.68
CA TYR A 331 17.91 17.00 -4.46
C TYR A 331 18.22 16.86 -2.98
N GLN A 332 18.16 17.94 -2.22
CA GLN A 332 18.45 17.92 -0.77
C GLN A 332 17.45 17.09 0.02
N LEU A 333 16.21 17.06 -0.42
CA LEU A 333 15.15 16.21 0.14
C LEU A 333 15.31 14.74 -0.27
N GLY A 334 16.12 14.44 -1.30
CA GLY A 334 16.36 13.10 -1.81
C GLY A 334 15.29 12.59 -2.79
N PHE A 335 14.48 13.48 -3.37
CA PHE A 335 13.51 13.11 -4.40
C PHE A 335 14.15 12.87 -5.76
N LEU A 336 15.30 13.46 -6.02
CA LEU A 336 16.02 13.29 -7.27
C LEU A 336 17.23 12.40 -7.08
N LEU A 337 17.41 11.44 -7.99
CA LEU A 337 18.59 10.59 -8.03
C LEU A 337 19.81 11.41 -8.54
N PRO A 338 21.05 11.03 -8.17
CA PRO A 338 22.25 11.76 -8.59
C PRO A 338 22.42 11.90 -10.10
N GLU A 339 21.83 10.99 -10.87
CA GLU A 339 21.87 10.96 -12.33
C GLU A 339 20.83 11.88 -12.99
N ALA A 340 19.96 12.52 -12.20
CA ALA A 340 18.91 13.40 -12.73
C ALA A 340 19.52 14.66 -13.35
N ASP A 341 19.17 14.95 -14.61
CA ASP A 341 19.58 16.19 -15.26
C ASP A 341 18.75 17.37 -14.75
N SER A 342 19.40 18.26 -13.98
CA SER A 342 18.76 19.43 -13.35
C SER A 342 18.02 20.31 -14.35
N ARG A 343 18.54 20.50 -15.57
CA ARG A 343 17.92 21.35 -16.60
C ARG A 343 16.64 20.74 -17.14
N THR A 344 16.60 19.42 -17.29
CA THR A 344 15.39 18.70 -17.73
C THR A 344 14.31 18.79 -16.66
N ILE A 345 14.67 18.59 -15.38
CA ILE A 345 13.72 18.71 -14.27
C ILE A 345 13.20 20.14 -14.13
N GLU A 346 14.07 21.15 -14.26
CA GLU A 346 13.68 22.56 -14.21
C GLU A 346 12.65 22.94 -15.28
N LYS A 347 12.85 22.49 -16.52
CA LYS A 347 11.90 22.69 -17.62
C LYS A 347 10.55 22.02 -17.32
N LEU A 348 10.57 20.77 -16.85
CA LEU A 348 9.36 20.05 -16.51
C LEU A 348 8.58 20.70 -15.36
N LEU A 349 9.28 21.20 -14.34
CA LEU A 349 8.64 21.95 -13.25
C LEU A 349 8.00 23.25 -13.77
N ALA A 350 8.69 23.96 -14.67
CA ALA A 350 8.15 25.17 -15.29
C ALA A 350 6.89 24.87 -16.13
N GLU A 351 6.91 23.80 -16.90
CA GLU A 351 5.75 23.34 -17.70
C GLU A 351 4.58 22.92 -16.81
N LEU A 352 4.83 22.11 -15.76
CA LEU A 352 3.79 21.66 -14.82
C LEU A 352 3.11 22.82 -14.09
N VAL A 353 3.87 23.82 -13.65
CA VAL A 353 3.32 24.99 -12.94
C VAL A 353 2.63 25.96 -13.89
N SER A 354 3.07 26.05 -15.15
CA SER A 354 2.43 26.90 -16.16
C SER A 354 1.19 26.28 -16.79
N PHE A 355 0.95 24.99 -16.54
CA PHE A 355 -0.16 24.26 -17.13
C PHE A 355 -1.51 24.75 -16.55
N ASP A 356 -2.36 25.27 -17.43
CA ASP A 356 -3.69 25.74 -17.03
C ASP A 356 -4.69 24.59 -17.02
N PHE A 357 -4.91 24.04 -15.84
CA PHE A 357 -5.88 22.94 -15.62
C PHE A 357 -7.34 23.33 -15.93
N THR A 358 -7.66 24.61 -16.08
CA THR A 358 -9.01 25.04 -16.44
C THR A 358 -9.35 24.75 -17.91
N GLN A 359 -8.33 24.61 -18.77
CA GLN A 359 -8.49 24.26 -20.18
C GLN A 359 -8.73 22.76 -20.42
N LEU A 360 -8.61 21.92 -19.39
CA LEU A 360 -8.80 20.47 -19.49
C LEU A 360 -10.24 20.02 -19.79
N LYS A 361 -11.23 20.92 -19.73
CA LYS A 361 -12.62 20.56 -20.04
C LYS A 361 -12.88 20.22 -21.52
N GLU A 362 -11.98 20.60 -22.42
CA GLU A 362 -12.16 20.43 -23.88
C GLU A 362 -11.18 19.43 -24.52
N MET A 363 -10.18 18.92 -23.77
CA MET A 363 -9.15 18.01 -24.29
C MET A 363 -9.37 16.57 -23.79
N ASP A 364 -8.85 15.59 -24.54
CA ASP A 364 -8.90 14.17 -24.15
C ASP A 364 -8.05 13.92 -22.89
N MET A 365 -8.72 14.02 -21.73
CA MET A 365 -8.15 13.83 -20.39
C MET A 365 -7.34 12.52 -20.25
N LEU A 366 -7.70 11.49 -21.00
CA LEU A 366 -7.04 10.19 -20.96
C LEU A 366 -5.68 10.19 -21.66
N ALA A 367 -5.56 10.92 -22.76
CA ALA A 367 -4.31 11.04 -23.52
C ALA A 367 -3.27 11.85 -22.74
N ILE A 368 -3.67 13.01 -22.21
CA ILE A 368 -2.80 13.91 -21.41
C ILE A 368 -2.34 13.21 -20.13
N LYS A 369 -3.26 12.54 -19.44
CA LYS A 369 -2.96 11.75 -18.24
C LYS A 369 -1.91 10.68 -18.52
N LYS A 370 -2.04 9.97 -19.65
CA LYS A 370 -1.09 8.91 -20.03
C LYS A 370 0.29 9.49 -20.33
N GLU A 371 0.35 10.58 -21.07
CA GLU A 371 1.60 11.25 -21.43
C GLU A 371 2.31 11.84 -20.22
N MET A 372 1.58 12.48 -19.28
CA MET A 372 2.12 12.94 -18.01
C MET A 372 2.64 11.77 -17.15
N ILE A 373 1.89 10.68 -17.03
CA ILE A 373 2.31 9.52 -16.25
C ILE A 373 3.55 8.86 -16.88
N ASP A 374 3.55 8.68 -18.20
CA ASP A 374 4.69 8.09 -18.92
C ASP A 374 5.93 9.00 -18.80
N THR A 375 5.77 10.33 -18.81
CA THR A 375 6.85 11.30 -18.59
C THR A 375 7.39 11.25 -17.17
N ILE A 376 6.51 11.27 -16.15
CA ILE A 376 6.92 11.19 -14.73
C ILE A 376 7.61 9.87 -14.43
N GLN A 377 7.13 8.75 -15.00
CA GLN A 377 7.76 7.43 -14.83
C GLN A 377 9.13 7.31 -15.50
N ALA A 378 9.43 8.14 -16.49
CA ALA A 378 10.73 8.17 -17.16
C ALA A 378 11.76 9.02 -16.41
N LEU A 379 11.33 9.81 -15.42
CA LEU A 379 12.25 10.66 -14.65
C LEU A 379 12.97 9.85 -13.57
N PRO A 380 14.24 10.17 -13.30
CA PRO A 380 15.00 9.58 -12.20
C PRO A 380 14.58 10.18 -10.85
N ILE A 381 13.31 9.93 -10.48
CA ILE A 381 12.69 10.41 -9.24
C ILE A 381 12.49 9.21 -8.31
N GLN A 382 12.89 9.36 -7.06
CA GLN A 382 12.66 8.41 -5.99
C GLN A 382 12.03 9.13 -4.80
N VAL A 383 10.93 8.59 -4.26
CA VAL A 383 10.35 9.14 -3.03
C VAL A 383 11.08 8.54 -1.83
N PRO A 384 11.76 9.34 -0.98
CA PRO A 384 12.39 8.82 0.23
C PRO A 384 11.36 8.21 1.18
N THR A 385 11.73 7.11 1.87
CA THR A 385 10.80 6.32 2.70
C THR A 385 10.10 7.14 3.77
N ARG A 386 10.77 8.15 4.36
CA ARG A 386 10.13 9.05 5.34
C ARG A 386 8.94 9.82 4.77
N PHE A 387 8.99 10.21 3.49
CA PHE A 387 7.87 10.89 2.82
C PHE A 387 6.80 9.91 2.33
N VAL A 388 7.18 8.69 1.98
CA VAL A 388 6.21 7.61 1.73
C VAL A 388 5.39 7.34 3.00
N PHE A 389 6.04 7.25 4.15
CA PHE A 389 5.38 7.09 5.45
C PHE A 389 4.51 8.28 5.82
N LEU A 390 4.98 9.52 5.57
CA LEU A 390 4.19 10.73 5.78
C LEU A 390 2.92 10.74 4.93
N GLY A 391 3.06 10.44 3.63
CA GLY A 391 1.94 10.34 2.71
C GLY A 391 0.96 9.23 3.10
N ARG A 392 1.46 8.06 3.52
CA ARG A 392 0.63 6.95 4.02
C ARG A 392 -0.15 7.37 5.28
N SER A 393 0.54 8.00 6.25
CA SER A 393 -0.09 8.52 7.46
C SER A 393 -1.23 9.47 7.12
N TYR A 394 -0.97 10.43 6.23
CA TYR A 394 -1.96 11.39 5.76
C TYR A 394 -3.18 10.71 5.11
N VAL A 395 -2.96 9.87 4.08
CA VAL A 395 -4.04 9.18 3.35
C VAL A 395 -4.86 8.27 4.25
N THR A 396 -4.22 7.61 5.22
CA THR A 396 -4.94 6.74 6.17
C THR A 396 -5.83 7.55 7.09
N VAL A 397 -5.33 8.64 7.66
CA VAL A 397 -6.12 9.53 8.54
C VAL A 397 -7.23 10.22 7.76
N GLU A 398 -6.94 10.69 6.55
CA GLU A 398 -7.95 11.24 5.64
C GLU A 398 -9.10 10.24 5.40
N GLY A 399 -8.77 8.99 5.07
CA GLY A 399 -9.77 7.94 4.89
C GLY A 399 -10.63 7.71 6.14
N ILE A 400 -10.03 7.77 7.33
CA ILE A 400 -10.75 7.67 8.61
C ILE A 400 -11.68 8.88 8.79
N ILE A 401 -11.18 10.09 8.57
CA ILE A 401 -11.95 11.33 8.71
C ILE A 401 -13.15 11.33 7.76
N LEU A 402 -12.94 10.96 6.49
CA LEU A 402 -14.02 10.85 5.50
C LEU A 402 -15.05 9.77 5.87
N SER A 403 -14.63 8.67 6.51
CA SER A 403 -15.56 7.65 7.00
C SER A 403 -16.38 8.12 8.21
N LEU A 404 -15.82 8.98 9.06
CA LEU A 404 -16.51 9.56 10.21
C LEU A 404 -17.45 10.69 9.82
N ALA A 405 -17.01 11.57 8.92
CA ALA A 405 -17.71 12.78 8.51
C ALA A 405 -17.72 12.93 6.98
N PRO A 406 -18.48 12.08 6.25
CA PRO A 406 -18.47 12.04 4.78
C PRO A 406 -18.99 13.31 4.13
N GLU A 407 -19.82 14.08 4.83
CA GLU A 407 -20.40 15.34 4.34
C GLU A 407 -19.50 16.56 4.60
N SER A 408 -18.45 16.39 5.42
CA SER A 408 -17.56 17.49 5.82
C SER A 408 -16.42 17.67 4.82
N ASP A 409 -16.11 18.91 4.46
CA ASP A 409 -14.89 19.22 3.71
C ASP A 409 -13.67 19.11 4.62
N LEU A 410 -12.69 18.31 4.21
CA LEU A 410 -11.44 18.11 4.95
C LEU A 410 -10.70 19.44 5.20
N MET A 411 -10.79 20.37 4.25
CA MET A 411 -10.16 21.68 4.37
C MET A 411 -10.85 22.56 5.41
N ASP A 412 -12.18 22.48 5.51
CA ASP A 412 -12.94 23.21 6.53
C ASP A 412 -12.63 22.65 7.93
N LEU A 413 -12.42 21.34 8.06
CA LEU A 413 -11.98 20.72 9.31
C LEU A 413 -10.53 21.08 9.68
N ALA A 414 -9.62 21.13 8.70
CA ALA A 414 -8.20 21.42 8.90
C ALA A 414 -7.92 22.90 9.17
N LYS A 415 -8.68 23.81 8.54
CA LYS A 415 -8.44 25.26 8.56
C LYS A 415 -8.34 25.86 9.98
N PRO A 416 -9.29 25.65 10.90
CA PRO A 416 -9.20 26.23 12.23
C PRO A 416 -7.98 25.73 13.01
N ILE A 417 -7.64 24.44 12.85
CA ILE A 417 -6.51 23.79 13.52
C ILE A 417 -5.20 24.33 12.95
N PHE A 418 -5.12 24.49 11.65
CA PHE A 418 -3.95 25.04 10.97
C PHE A 418 -3.71 26.52 11.39
N LEU A 419 -4.77 27.33 11.48
CA LEU A 419 -4.66 28.72 11.93
C LEU A 419 -4.25 28.81 13.40
N GLU A 420 -4.77 27.94 14.28
CA GLU A 420 -4.34 27.85 15.68
C GLU A 420 -2.85 27.47 15.77
N TRP A 421 -2.41 26.50 14.98
CA TRP A 421 -1.02 26.08 14.88
C TRP A 421 -0.11 27.23 14.41
N LEU A 422 -0.52 27.97 13.36
CA LEU A 422 0.20 29.15 12.85
C LEU A 422 0.41 30.21 13.92
N ASN A 423 -0.65 30.49 14.68
CA ASN A 423 -0.59 31.50 15.75
C ASN A 423 0.38 31.11 16.86
N LYS A 424 0.47 29.82 17.20
CA LYS A 424 1.42 29.27 18.19
C LYS A 424 2.87 29.36 17.73
N GLN A 425 3.12 29.15 16.42
CA GLN A 425 4.48 29.20 15.86
C GLN A 425 5.02 30.62 15.64
N GLY A 426 4.17 31.67 15.75
CA GLY A 426 4.59 33.07 15.56
C GLY A 426 5.15 33.37 14.16
N ASN A 427 4.88 32.55 13.17
CA ASN A 427 5.54 32.55 11.86
C ASN A 427 4.59 33.10 10.78
N ASN A 428 4.72 34.39 10.43
CA ASN A 428 3.93 35.06 9.38
C ASN A 428 4.08 34.42 7.97
N LYS A 429 5.13 33.61 7.74
CA LYS A 429 5.40 33.00 6.43
C LYS A 429 4.36 31.94 6.06
N TRP A 430 3.91 31.13 7.01
CA TRP A 430 2.92 30.09 6.76
C TRP A 430 1.51 30.64 6.50
N SER A 431 1.17 31.81 7.05
CA SER A 431 -0.11 32.47 6.75
C SER A 431 -0.20 32.88 5.28
N PHE A 432 0.92 33.34 4.70
CA PHE A 432 1.01 33.66 3.28
C PHE A 432 0.87 32.40 2.40
N ILE A 433 1.52 31.31 2.79
CA ILE A 433 1.42 30.02 2.11
C ILE A 433 -0.03 29.50 2.16
N TRP A 434 -0.70 29.63 3.31
CA TRP A 434 -2.11 29.24 3.44
C TRP A 434 -3.04 30.05 2.54
N GLN A 435 -2.89 31.40 2.50
CA GLN A 435 -3.64 32.23 1.57
C GLN A 435 -3.37 31.88 0.11
N TRP A 436 -2.11 31.57 -0.22
CA TRP A 436 -1.75 31.13 -1.55
C TRP A 436 -2.36 29.77 -1.89
N ILE A 437 -2.29 28.79 -0.99
CA ILE A 437 -2.93 27.49 -1.12
C ILE A 437 -4.44 27.64 -1.39
N GLN A 438 -5.13 28.47 -0.62
CA GLN A 438 -6.56 28.73 -0.83
C GLN A 438 -6.87 29.44 -2.17
N SER A 439 -5.94 30.24 -2.67
CA SER A 439 -6.11 30.96 -3.94
C SER A 439 -5.85 30.09 -5.19
N GLN A 440 -5.20 28.93 -5.01
CA GLN A 440 -4.88 28.07 -6.15
C GLN A 440 -6.03 27.10 -6.46
N PRO A 441 -6.36 26.93 -7.77
CA PRO A 441 -7.29 25.89 -8.21
C PRO A 441 -6.81 24.47 -7.86
N VAL A 442 -5.56 24.31 -7.41
CA VAL A 442 -4.92 23.03 -7.02
C VAL A 442 -5.69 22.31 -5.91
N PHE A 443 -6.36 23.02 -5.00
CA PHE A 443 -7.19 22.37 -3.97
C PHE A 443 -8.57 21.92 -4.50
N LYS A 444 -9.10 22.57 -5.54
CA LYS A 444 -10.19 21.96 -6.32
C LYS A 444 -9.72 20.74 -7.13
N ILE A 445 -8.42 20.69 -7.43
CA ILE A 445 -7.73 19.55 -8.06
C ILE A 445 -7.44 18.45 -7.05
N TYR A 446 -7.30 18.74 -5.75
CA TYR A 446 -7.09 17.70 -4.75
C TYR A 446 -8.26 16.72 -4.67
N HIS A 447 -9.50 17.19 -4.72
CA HIS A 447 -10.66 16.32 -4.97
C HIS A 447 -10.54 15.60 -6.32
N SER A 448 -9.98 16.26 -7.33
CA SER A 448 -9.69 15.63 -8.62
C SER A 448 -8.46 14.74 -8.60
N VAL A 449 -7.50 14.93 -7.70
CA VAL A 449 -6.31 14.05 -7.53
C VAL A 449 -6.64 12.84 -6.67
N THR A 450 -7.48 12.93 -5.66
CA THR A 450 -8.01 11.77 -4.93
C THR A 450 -9.06 11.03 -5.78
N GLU A 451 -9.94 11.71 -6.52
CA GLU A 451 -10.70 11.08 -7.61
C GLU A 451 -9.77 10.53 -8.70
N PHE A 452 -8.68 11.20 -8.97
CA PHE A 452 -7.65 10.79 -9.93
C PHE A 452 -6.81 9.60 -9.44
N LEU A 453 -6.50 9.48 -8.16
CA LEU A 453 -5.84 8.31 -7.55
C LEU A 453 -6.84 7.17 -7.35
N ASN A 454 -8.11 7.46 -7.08
CA ASN A 454 -9.21 6.50 -6.97
C ASN A 454 -9.92 6.20 -8.32
N ALA A 455 -9.66 7.00 -9.37
CA ALA A 455 -10.09 6.70 -10.75
C ALA A 455 -9.58 5.36 -11.30
N PRO A 456 -8.48 4.73 -10.78
CA PRO A 456 -8.16 3.35 -11.13
C PRO A 456 -9.23 2.34 -10.75
N GLU A 457 -10.02 2.52 -9.70
CA GLU A 457 -11.12 1.59 -9.39
C GLU A 457 -12.28 1.75 -10.37
N ARG A 458 -12.72 2.95 -10.64
CA ARG A 458 -13.75 3.21 -11.68
C ARG A 458 -13.26 2.90 -13.10
N LEU A 459 -11.98 3.15 -13.40
CA LEU A 459 -11.33 2.73 -14.65
C LEU A 459 -11.05 1.23 -14.71
N LYS A 460 -10.88 0.56 -13.56
CA LYS A 460 -10.77 -0.90 -13.47
C LYS A 460 -12.10 -1.53 -13.82
N ASP A 461 -13.20 -1.00 -13.30
CA ASP A 461 -14.57 -1.43 -13.64
C ASP A 461 -14.90 -1.16 -15.13
N LEU A 462 -14.51 -0.01 -15.67
CA LEU A 462 -14.65 0.31 -17.09
C LEU A 462 -13.71 -0.53 -17.96
N LYS A 463 -12.44 -0.77 -17.56
CA LYS A 463 -11.51 -1.66 -18.26
C LYS A 463 -11.91 -3.12 -18.14
N GLU A 464 -12.40 -3.60 -16.99
CA GLU A 464 -12.97 -4.93 -16.88
C GLU A 464 -14.21 -5.11 -17.74
N LEU A 465 -15.08 -4.10 -17.81
CA LEU A 465 -16.21 -4.08 -18.73
C LEU A 465 -15.72 -4.09 -20.19
N GLU A 466 -14.69 -3.34 -20.53
CA GLU A 466 -14.14 -3.27 -21.89
C GLU A 466 -13.32 -4.53 -22.23
N GLN A 467 -12.58 -5.10 -21.29
CA GLN A 467 -11.91 -6.41 -21.45
C GLN A 467 -12.92 -7.56 -21.56
N ARG A 468 -13.98 -7.57 -20.75
CA ARG A 468 -15.09 -8.53 -20.90
C ARG A 468 -15.80 -8.34 -22.24
N ARG A 469 -15.89 -7.11 -22.74
CA ARG A 469 -16.43 -6.78 -24.07
C ARG A 469 -15.54 -7.31 -25.20
N GLN A 470 -14.24 -7.04 -25.17
CA GLN A 470 -13.29 -7.53 -26.16
C GLN A 470 -13.15 -9.06 -26.08
N PHE A 471 -13.16 -9.65 -24.90
CA PHE A 471 -13.09 -11.08 -24.70
C PHE A 471 -14.30 -11.82 -25.28
N GLN A 472 -15.53 -11.33 -25.02
CA GLN A 472 -16.74 -11.91 -25.60
C GLN A 472 -16.77 -11.76 -27.12
N PHE A 473 -16.35 -10.62 -27.66
CA PHE A 473 -16.26 -10.39 -29.09
C PHE A 473 -15.24 -11.35 -29.74
N THR A 474 -14.06 -11.50 -29.12
CA THR A 474 -13.00 -12.39 -29.58
C THR A 474 -13.43 -13.85 -29.56
N ILE A 475 -14.19 -14.29 -28.53
CA ILE A 475 -14.75 -15.65 -28.47
C ILE A 475 -15.70 -15.90 -29.65
N TYR A 476 -16.64 -14.99 -29.92
CA TYR A 476 -17.56 -15.17 -31.05
C TYR A 476 -16.81 -15.17 -32.40
N GLU A 477 -15.80 -14.33 -32.56
CA GLU A 477 -15.00 -14.26 -33.77
C GLU A 477 -14.13 -15.51 -33.96
N ASN A 478 -13.48 -16.02 -32.92
CA ASN A 478 -12.72 -17.26 -32.98
C ASN A 478 -13.61 -18.47 -33.26
N ASN A 479 -14.75 -18.58 -32.60
CA ASN A 479 -15.71 -19.65 -32.88
C ASN A 479 -16.22 -19.62 -34.33
N LYS A 480 -16.48 -18.42 -34.89
CA LYS A 480 -16.82 -18.29 -36.32
C LYS A 480 -15.69 -18.79 -37.22
N LYS A 481 -14.43 -18.43 -36.93
CA LYS A 481 -13.26 -18.91 -37.69
C LYS A 481 -13.13 -20.42 -37.62
N HIS A 482 -13.34 -21.04 -36.46
CA HIS A 482 -13.28 -22.49 -36.31
C HIS A 482 -14.42 -23.20 -37.05
N PHE A 483 -15.65 -22.69 -36.96
CA PHE A 483 -16.76 -23.27 -37.75
C PHE A 483 -16.57 -23.08 -39.25
N PHE A 484 -15.98 -22.00 -39.70
CA PHE A 484 -15.64 -21.75 -41.07
C PHE A 484 -14.54 -22.72 -41.56
N GLN A 485 -13.51 -22.98 -40.76
CA GLN A 485 -12.48 -23.97 -41.06
C GLN A 485 -13.05 -25.40 -41.15
N LEU A 486 -13.93 -25.78 -40.18
CA LEU A 486 -14.63 -27.06 -40.20
C LEU A 486 -15.53 -27.21 -41.41
N PHE A 487 -16.18 -26.16 -41.87
CA PHE A 487 -16.98 -26.13 -43.09
C PHE A 487 -16.12 -26.46 -44.33
N PHE A 488 -14.96 -25.81 -44.48
CA PHE A 488 -14.03 -26.11 -45.58
C PHE A 488 -13.47 -27.52 -45.52
N LEU A 489 -13.10 -28.01 -44.35
CA LEU A 489 -12.66 -29.39 -44.14
C LEU A 489 -13.76 -30.39 -44.53
N GLY A 490 -15.00 -30.06 -44.19
CA GLY A 490 -16.15 -30.89 -44.59
C GLY A 490 -16.37 -30.92 -46.11
N ILE A 491 -16.20 -29.80 -46.82
CA ILE A 491 -16.27 -29.75 -48.30
C ILE A 491 -15.15 -30.61 -48.91
N ILE A 492 -13.93 -30.50 -48.40
CA ILE A 492 -12.80 -31.34 -48.86
C ILE A 492 -13.10 -32.80 -48.60
N GLY A 493 -13.65 -33.15 -47.43
CA GLY A 493 -14.06 -34.50 -47.07
C GLY A 493 -15.17 -35.04 -47.98
N MET A 494 -16.15 -34.22 -48.37
CA MET A 494 -17.19 -34.62 -49.34
C MET A 494 -16.61 -34.87 -50.74
N ALA A 495 -15.70 -34.01 -51.19
CA ALA A 495 -15.02 -34.20 -52.48
C ALA A 495 -14.18 -35.48 -52.48
N ALA A 496 -13.44 -35.76 -51.40
CA ALA A 496 -12.67 -36.99 -51.26
C ALA A 496 -13.56 -38.23 -51.18
N GLY A 497 -14.66 -38.19 -50.41
CA GLY A 497 -15.63 -39.30 -50.33
C GLY A 497 -16.33 -39.61 -51.66
N SER A 498 -16.63 -38.57 -52.46
CA SER A 498 -17.18 -38.67 -53.78
C SER A 498 -16.15 -39.26 -54.79
N TYR A 499 -14.89 -38.84 -54.71
CA TYR A 499 -13.81 -39.32 -55.57
C TYR A 499 -13.42 -40.75 -55.27
N THR A 500 -13.50 -41.19 -54.00
CA THR A 500 -13.15 -42.57 -53.58
C THR A 500 -14.33 -43.54 -53.56
N ASP A 501 -15.52 -43.10 -53.91
CA ASP A 501 -16.79 -43.82 -53.87
C ASP A 501 -17.16 -44.38 -52.49
N HIS A 502 -16.65 -43.76 -51.43
CA HIS A 502 -16.87 -44.15 -50.04
C HIS A 502 -18.07 -43.42 -49.43
N SER A 503 -19.24 -44.02 -49.43
CA SER A 503 -20.50 -43.44 -48.94
C SER A 503 -20.43 -43.00 -47.46
N LEU A 504 -19.67 -43.69 -46.62
CA LEU A 504 -19.51 -43.37 -45.20
C LEU A 504 -18.73 -42.06 -45.00
N ILE A 505 -17.64 -41.85 -45.76
CA ILE A 505 -16.86 -40.60 -45.71
C ILE A 505 -17.74 -39.44 -46.22
N LEU A 506 -18.47 -39.65 -47.30
CA LEU A 506 -19.35 -38.62 -47.84
C LEU A 506 -20.43 -38.19 -46.84
N ASN A 507 -21.10 -39.14 -46.18
CA ASN A 507 -22.18 -38.86 -45.24
C ASN A 507 -21.67 -38.19 -43.96
N VAL A 508 -20.52 -38.62 -43.40
CA VAL A 508 -19.90 -38.01 -42.24
C VAL A 508 -19.44 -36.58 -42.55
N ALA A 509 -18.81 -36.37 -43.71
CA ALA A 509 -18.38 -35.04 -44.15
C ALA A 509 -19.56 -34.11 -44.42
N ALA A 510 -20.65 -34.61 -45.01
CA ALA A 510 -21.88 -33.83 -45.21
C ALA A 510 -22.54 -33.42 -43.88
N GLY A 511 -22.64 -34.38 -42.93
CA GLY A 511 -23.14 -34.08 -41.58
C GLY A 511 -22.28 -33.06 -40.85
N GLY A 512 -20.95 -33.20 -40.89
CA GLY A 512 -19.99 -32.26 -40.31
C GLY A 512 -20.10 -30.84 -40.90
N THR A 513 -20.30 -30.76 -42.24
CA THR A 513 -20.50 -29.49 -42.96
C THR A 513 -21.79 -28.79 -42.54
N MET A 514 -22.88 -29.53 -42.36
CA MET A 514 -24.16 -28.97 -41.89
C MET A 514 -24.03 -28.46 -40.44
N VAL A 515 -23.38 -29.20 -39.55
CA VAL A 515 -23.13 -28.78 -38.16
C VAL A 515 -22.25 -27.51 -38.12
N ALA A 516 -21.22 -27.45 -38.96
CA ALA A 516 -20.36 -26.29 -39.08
C ALA A 516 -21.10 -25.05 -39.59
N LEU A 517 -21.98 -25.17 -40.57
CA LEU A 517 -22.84 -24.10 -41.09
C LEU A 517 -23.81 -23.61 -40.00
N ALA A 518 -24.48 -24.52 -39.28
CA ALA A 518 -25.39 -24.20 -38.21
C ALA A 518 -24.65 -23.48 -37.05
N GLY A 519 -23.48 -23.99 -36.67
CA GLY A 519 -22.62 -23.37 -35.64
C GLY A 519 -22.17 -21.96 -36.04
N TYR A 520 -21.72 -21.76 -37.26
CA TYR A 520 -21.35 -20.45 -37.81
C TYR A 520 -22.53 -19.47 -37.77
N TYR A 521 -23.72 -19.90 -38.18
CA TYR A 521 -24.92 -19.05 -38.17
C TYR A 521 -25.32 -18.65 -36.75
N VAL A 522 -25.32 -19.60 -35.81
CA VAL A 522 -25.63 -19.33 -34.40
C VAL A 522 -24.65 -18.35 -33.79
N CYS A 523 -23.34 -18.54 -34.02
CA CYS A 523 -22.32 -17.61 -33.55
C CYS A 523 -22.46 -16.23 -34.17
N SER A 524 -22.74 -16.14 -35.46
CA SER A 524 -22.96 -14.88 -36.17
C SER A 524 -24.19 -14.12 -35.64
N ARG A 525 -25.29 -14.85 -35.36
CA ARG A 525 -26.53 -14.27 -34.79
C ARG A 525 -26.33 -13.78 -33.36
N LYS A 526 -25.62 -14.56 -32.53
CA LYS A 526 -25.26 -14.16 -31.16
C LYS A 526 -24.35 -12.93 -31.15
N GLN A 527 -23.35 -12.88 -32.03
CA GLN A 527 -22.46 -11.72 -32.18
C GLN A 527 -23.22 -10.44 -32.59
N LYS A 528 -24.15 -10.54 -33.58
CA LYS A 528 -25.00 -9.40 -33.99
C LYS A 528 -25.93 -8.92 -32.88
N LYS A 529 -26.57 -9.86 -32.15
CA LYS A 529 -27.44 -9.52 -31.01
C LYS A 529 -26.66 -8.81 -29.91
N TRP A 530 -25.46 -9.30 -29.65
CA TRP A 530 -24.56 -8.73 -28.65
C TRP A 530 -24.06 -7.32 -29.07
N MET A 531 -23.67 -7.10 -30.33
CA MET A 531 -23.32 -5.77 -30.84
C MET A 531 -24.48 -4.78 -30.76
N LYS A 532 -25.71 -5.21 -31.06
CA LYS A 532 -26.90 -4.36 -30.93
C LYS A 532 -27.15 -3.95 -29.48
N TYR A 533 -27.10 -4.89 -28.55
CA TYR A 533 -27.22 -4.63 -27.11
C TYR A 533 -26.15 -3.63 -26.61
N MET A 534 -24.94 -3.70 -27.15
CA MET A 534 -23.84 -2.80 -26.81
C MET A 534 -23.98 -1.40 -27.40
N HIS A 535 -24.61 -1.26 -28.57
CA HIS A 535 -24.92 0.04 -29.15
C HIS A 535 -26.07 0.78 -28.43
N GLU A 536 -27.06 0.04 -27.95
CA GLU A 536 -28.18 0.59 -27.18
C GLU A 536 -27.69 1.12 -25.80
N LYS A 537 -26.81 0.40 -25.12
CA LYS A 537 -26.22 0.80 -23.83
C LYS A 537 -25.15 1.91 -23.91
N ARG A 538 -24.74 2.32 -25.09
CA ARG A 538 -23.86 3.48 -25.34
C ARG A 538 -24.63 4.80 -25.48
N ARG A 539 -25.94 4.73 -25.60
CA ARG A 539 -26.84 5.89 -25.76
C ARG A 539 -27.57 6.28 -24.45
N GLU A 540 -27.51 5.42 -23.44
CA GLU A 540 -27.85 5.71 -22.04
C GLU A 540 -26.55 6.10 -21.26
#